data_895146e941da7ea24304d69d31848b5e
#
_entry.id   895146e941da7ea24304d69d31848b5e
#
_cell.length_a   1.000
_cell.length_b   1.000
_cell.length_c   1.000
_cell.angle_alpha   90.00
_cell.angle_beta   90.00
_cell.angle_gamma   90.00
#
_symmetry.space_group_name_H-M   'P 1'
#
loop_
_entity.id
_entity.type
_entity.pdbx_description
1 polymer ?
#
loop_
_entity_poly.entity_id
_entity_poly.type
_entity_poly.pdbx_seq_one_letter_code
_entity_poly.pdbx_strand_id
1 'polypeptide(L)'
;IMLGNMTSYSQVGYYENAGKIINIPMGVITALGTVMLPRMSSIVSSGEREKARDYIRISIKLVTIIGAAIAFGLIGISDILVPIYFGAEYLPCISLINLLAVTVFFISWANVVRTQYLIPLRFDKIYVLSMVLGALVNFVINYTLIPQFQGNGAAVGTIAAEFTVMITQMVLIRHKLPIFRYCSQTMPYLFIGFIMQVVVRFYGKLRGESISTLVVQVLLGALVYSIGCVVYFILSKD
;
A
#
# COMPACT_ATOMS: atom_id res chain seq x y z
N ILE A 1 -10.90 0.43 17.97
CA ILE A 1 -11.61 -0.07 19.18
C ILE A 1 -10.67 -0.91 20.06
N MET A 2 -10.08 -2.03 19.54
CA MET A 2 -9.20 -2.89 20.37
C MET A 2 -8.02 -2.13 20.95
N LEU A 3 -7.28 -1.34 20.15
CA LEU A 3 -6.15 -0.55 20.60
C LEU A 3 -6.53 0.38 21.78
N GLY A 4 -7.67 1.08 21.68
CA GLY A 4 -8.14 1.99 22.72
C GLY A 4 -8.56 1.30 24.03
N ASN A 5 -9.06 0.06 23.94
CA ASN A 5 -9.46 -0.70 25.13
C ASN A 5 -8.28 -1.43 25.82
N MET A 6 -7.19 -1.67 25.08
CA MET A 6 -6.05 -2.46 25.55
C MET A 6 -4.81 -1.61 25.84
N THR A 7 -4.82 -0.32 25.49
CA THR A 7 -3.67 0.60 25.65
C THR A 7 -4.13 2.01 26.04
N SER A 8 -3.20 2.98 26.03
CA SER A 8 -3.51 4.39 26.29
C SER A 8 -4.09 5.12 25.08
N TYR A 9 -4.82 6.21 25.33
CA TYR A 9 -5.33 7.09 24.26
C TYR A 9 -4.21 7.67 23.38
N SER A 10 -3.01 7.88 23.92
CA SER A 10 -1.86 8.35 23.15
C SER A 10 -1.48 7.36 22.04
N GLN A 11 -1.52 6.05 22.32
CA GLN A 11 -1.24 5.01 21.31
C GLN A 11 -2.27 5.01 20.19
N VAL A 12 -3.53 5.26 20.51
CA VAL A 12 -4.60 5.43 19.50
C VAL A 12 -4.30 6.66 18.63
N GLY A 13 -3.92 7.79 19.25
CA GLY A 13 -3.56 9.01 18.54
C GLY A 13 -2.37 8.82 17.60
N TYR A 14 -1.32 8.13 18.03
CA TYR A 14 -0.17 7.82 17.17
C TYR A 14 -0.57 6.95 15.98
N TYR A 15 -1.36 5.91 16.22
CA TYR A 15 -1.83 5.00 15.17
C TYR A 15 -2.72 5.70 14.14
N GLU A 16 -3.68 6.51 14.59
CA GLU A 16 -4.57 7.26 13.72
C GLU A 16 -3.83 8.30 12.88
N ASN A 17 -2.88 9.03 13.47
CA ASN A 17 -2.09 10.01 12.75
C ASN A 17 -1.16 9.36 11.71
N ALA A 18 -0.52 8.24 12.05
CA ALA A 18 0.24 7.45 11.08
C ALA A 18 -0.66 6.95 9.94
N GLY A 19 -1.86 6.45 10.27
CA GLY A 19 -2.85 6.02 9.29
C GLY A 19 -3.30 7.14 8.35
N LYS A 20 -3.51 8.36 8.85
CA LYS A 20 -3.85 9.53 8.01
C LYS A 20 -2.76 9.83 6.97
N ILE A 21 -1.49 9.79 7.37
CA ILE A 21 -0.35 10.01 6.45
C ILE A 21 -0.33 8.96 5.32
N ILE A 22 -0.67 7.71 5.62
CA ILE A 22 -0.76 6.64 4.61
C ILE A 22 -2.00 6.83 3.71
N ASN A 23 -3.15 7.15 4.30
CA ASN A 23 -4.43 7.18 3.58
C ASN A 23 -4.55 8.36 2.61
N ILE A 24 -3.93 9.51 2.89
CA ILE A 24 -3.98 10.67 2.00
C ILE A 24 -3.48 10.32 0.59
N PRO A 25 -2.24 9.85 0.38
CA PRO A 25 -1.77 9.49 -0.96
C PRO A 25 -2.44 8.22 -1.51
N MET A 26 -2.92 7.31 -0.65
CA MET A 26 -3.71 6.15 -1.07
C MET A 26 -5.01 6.52 -1.78
N GLY A 27 -5.54 7.71 -1.54
CA GLY A 27 -6.71 8.24 -2.24
C GLY A 27 -6.58 8.18 -3.76
N VAL A 28 -5.38 8.37 -4.31
CA VAL A 28 -5.12 8.26 -5.76
C VAL A 28 -5.38 6.83 -6.27
N ILE A 29 -4.93 5.82 -5.52
CA ILE A 29 -5.10 4.40 -5.90
C ILE A 29 -6.57 3.99 -5.77
N THR A 30 -7.26 4.43 -4.71
CA THR A 30 -8.67 4.11 -4.52
C THR A 30 -9.56 4.80 -5.55
N ALA A 31 -9.24 6.03 -5.97
CA ALA A 31 -9.91 6.74 -7.04
C ALA A 31 -9.81 5.99 -8.38
N LEU A 32 -8.65 5.41 -8.70
CA LEU A 32 -8.49 4.55 -9.88
C LEU A 32 -9.50 3.39 -9.85
N GLY A 33 -9.64 2.71 -8.71
CA GLY A 33 -10.62 1.63 -8.55
C GLY A 33 -12.06 2.10 -8.82
N THR A 34 -12.43 3.25 -8.29
CA THR A 34 -13.77 3.84 -8.47
C THR A 34 -14.07 4.17 -9.93
N VAL A 35 -13.11 4.77 -10.64
CA VAL A 35 -13.25 5.11 -12.07
C VAL A 35 -13.26 3.86 -12.95
N MET A 36 -12.46 2.87 -12.63
CA MET A 36 -12.35 1.64 -13.44
C MET A 36 -13.53 0.69 -13.26
N LEU A 37 -14.24 0.71 -12.14
CA LEU A 37 -15.35 -0.21 -11.86
C LEU A 37 -16.46 -0.17 -12.92
N PRO A 38 -17.09 0.98 -13.27
CA PRO A 38 -18.13 1.02 -14.29
C PRO A 38 -17.59 0.64 -15.68
N ARG A 39 -16.35 1.04 -16.02
CA ARG A 39 -15.71 0.68 -17.27
C ARG A 39 -15.50 -0.83 -17.39
N MET A 40 -15.01 -1.48 -16.36
CA MET A 40 -14.80 -2.92 -16.33
C MET A 40 -16.13 -3.68 -16.37
N SER A 41 -17.17 -3.19 -15.69
CA SER A 41 -18.50 -3.77 -15.75
C SER A 41 -19.06 -3.75 -17.19
N SER A 42 -18.87 -2.66 -17.93
CA SER A 42 -19.25 -2.55 -19.34
C SER A 42 -18.48 -3.53 -20.24
N ILE A 43 -17.15 -3.61 -20.10
CA ILE A 43 -16.30 -4.52 -20.89
C ILE A 43 -16.67 -6.00 -20.63
N VAL A 44 -16.92 -6.34 -19.36
CA VAL A 44 -17.33 -7.71 -18.99
C VAL A 44 -18.71 -8.06 -19.55
N SER A 45 -19.68 -7.13 -19.50
CA SER A 45 -21.01 -7.32 -20.06
C SER A 45 -21.03 -7.47 -21.57
N SER A 46 -20.08 -6.83 -22.29
CA SER A 46 -19.88 -6.97 -23.73
C SER A 46 -19.15 -8.27 -24.12
N GLY A 47 -18.70 -9.09 -23.16
CA GLY A 47 -17.99 -10.34 -23.41
C GLY A 47 -16.52 -10.20 -23.84
N GLU A 48 -15.94 -9.00 -23.79
CA GLU A 48 -14.58 -8.67 -24.21
C GLU A 48 -13.53 -9.11 -23.17
N ARG A 49 -13.41 -10.42 -22.93
CA ARG A 49 -12.59 -10.99 -21.83
C ARG A 49 -11.11 -10.66 -21.95
N GLU A 50 -10.53 -10.68 -23.14
CA GLU A 50 -9.10 -10.37 -23.36
C GLU A 50 -8.81 -8.91 -23.01
N LYS A 51 -9.68 -8.01 -23.44
CA LYS A 51 -9.59 -6.59 -23.11
C LYS A 51 -9.68 -6.34 -21.61
N ALA A 52 -10.57 -7.06 -20.91
CA ALA A 52 -10.66 -7.01 -19.45
C ALA A 52 -9.33 -7.44 -18.79
N ARG A 53 -8.72 -8.52 -19.25
CA ARG A 53 -7.42 -9.01 -18.75
C ARG A 53 -6.29 -7.98 -18.96
N ASP A 54 -6.24 -7.33 -20.12
CA ASP A 54 -5.25 -6.31 -20.41
C ASP A 54 -5.41 -5.10 -19.48
N TYR A 55 -6.63 -4.64 -19.26
CA TYR A 55 -6.88 -3.55 -18.30
C TYR A 55 -6.42 -3.91 -16.88
N ILE A 56 -6.71 -5.13 -16.41
CA ILE A 56 -6.26 -5.59 -15.09
C ILE A 56 -4.74 -5.61 -15.02
N ARG A 57 -4.05 -6.14 -16.05
CA ARG A 57 -2.59 -6.17 -16.12
C ARG A 57 -1.98 -4.77 -16.03
N ILE A 58 -2.51 -3.84 -16.82
CA ILE A 58 -2.06 -2.44 -16.84
C ILE A 58 -2.34 -1.77 -15.48
N SER A 59 -3.51 -2.03 -14.89
CA SER A 59 -3.86 -1.46 -13.58
C SER A 59 -2.96 -1.98 -12.46
N ILE A 60 -2.63 -3.28 -12.43
CA ILE A 60 -1.67 -3.85 -11.47
C ILE A 60 -0.29 -3.16 -11.63
N LYS A 61 0.19 -2.98 -12.87
CA LYS A 61 1.45 -2.26 -13.14
C LYS A 61 1.37 -0.83 -12.59
N LEU A 62 0.32 -0.10 -12.92
CA LEU A 62 0.14 1.29 -12.52
C LEU A 62 0.04 1.46 -10.99
N VAL A 63 -0.81 0.66 -10.31
CA VAL A 63 -0.94 0.76 -8.86
C VAL A 63 0.32 0.32 -8.12
N THR A 64 1.13 -0.58 -8.70
CA THR A 64 2.42 -0.96 -8.12
C THR A 64 3.43 0.17 -8.24
N ILE A 65 3.49 0.84 -9.40
CA ILE A 65 4.37 2.01 -9.59
C ILE A 65 4.01 3.12 -8.60
N ILE A 66 2.73 3.49 -8.52
CA ILE A 66 2.27 4.54 -7.61
C ILE A 66 2.44 4.10 -6.14
N GLY A 67 2.06 2.87 -5.82
CA GLY A 67 2.15 2.31 -4.47
C GLY A 67 3.59 2.21 -3.98
N ALA A 68 4.55 1.87 -4.85
CA ALA A 68 5.96 1.85 -4.49
C ALA A 68 6.50 3.26 -4.20
N ALA A 69 6.15 4.25 -5.02
CA ALA A 69 6.50 5.64 -4.75
C ALA A 69 5.95 6.11 -3.39
N ILE A 70 4.67 5.81 -3.09
CA ILE A 70 4.02 6.17 -1.83
C ILE A 70 4.68 5.45 -0.65
N ALA A 71 4.73 4.12 -0.67
CA ALA A 71 5.18 3.32 0.47
C ALA A 71 6.64 3.62 0.80
N PHE A 72 7.54 3.46 -0.18
CA PHE A 72 8.96 3.68 0.03
C PHE A 72 9.31 5.16 0.22
N GLY A 73 8.58 6.07 -0.42
CA GLY A 73 8.70 7.50 -0.20
C GLY A 73 8.39 7.90 1.24
N LEU A 74 7.24 7.47 1.77
CA LEU A 74 6.85 7.75 3.15
C LEU A 74 7.82 7.15 4.17
N ILE A 75 8.28 5.90 3.97
CA ILE A 75 9.31 5.29 4.81
C ILE A 75 10.61 6.11 4.75
N GLY A 76 10.99 6.59 3.57
CA GLY A 76 12.22 7.35 3.36
C GLY A 76 12.25 8.70 4.06
N ILE A 77 11.11 9.38 4.14
CA ILE A 77 11.00 10.73 4.74
C ILE A 77 10.50 10.72 6.18
N SER A 78 10.00 9.59 6.70
CA SER A 78 9.30 9.52 7.99
C SER A 78 10.10 10.08 9.16
N ASP A 79 11.43 9.84 9.20
CA ASP A 79 12.32 10.29 10.27
C ASP A 79 12.41 11.85 10.34
N ILE A 80 12.22 12.54 9.22
CA ILE A 80 12.24 14.00 9.13
C ILE A 80 10.82 14.59 9.15
N LEU A 81 9.87 13.91 8.48
CA LEU A 81 8.48 14.36 8.39
C LEU A 81 7.81 14.43 9.76
N VAL A 82 7.96 13.37 10.58
CA VAL A 82 7.23 13.26 11.83
C VAL A 82 7.57 14.38 12.82
N PRO A 83 8.85 14.63 13.17
CA PRO A 83 9.16 15.68 14.11
C PRO A 83 8.80 17.08 13.60
N ILE A 84 8.88 17.36 12.30
CA ILE A 84 8.51 18.64 11.71
C ILE A 84 7.01 18.86 11.69
N TYR A 85 6.23 17.84 11.33
CA TYR A 85 4.79 17.97 11.12
C TYR A 85 3.96 17.78 12.40
N PHE A 86 4.33 16.81 13.23
CA PHE A 86 3.60 16.47 14.45
C PHE A 86 4.30 16.94 15.74
N GLY A 87 5.62 17.18 15.69
CA GLY A 87 6.44 17.49 16.86
C GLY A 87 7.10 16.25 17.48
N ALA A 88 8.04 16.50 18.41
CA ALA A 88 8.87 15.45 19.04
C ALA A 88 8.05 14.42 19.87
N GLU A 89 6.89 14.79 20.37
CA GLU A 89 6.02 13.88 21.11
C GLU A 89 5.46 12.73 20.26
N TYR A 90 5.46 12.90 18.90
CA TYR A 90 4.92 11.93 17.95
C TYR A 90 5.98 11.03 17.32
N LEU A 91 7.21 10.99 17.81
CA LEU A 91 8.26 10.09 17.31
C LEU A 91 7.82 8.61 17.19
N PRO A 92 6.94 8.06 18.04
CA PRO A 92 6.40 6.71 17.84
C PRO A 92 5.66 6.52 16.51
N CYS A 93 5.14 7.59 15.88
CA CYS A 93 4.51 7.51 14.57
C CYS A 93 5.48 7.08 13.46
N ILE A 94 6.80 7.26 13.62
CA ILE A 94 7.81 6.85 12.62
C ILE A 94 7.73 5.33 12.40
N SER A 95 7.75 4.55 13.48
CA SER A 95 7.64 3.08 13.37
C SER A 95 6.30 2.65 12.80
N LEU A 96 5.22 3.32 13.18
CA LEU A 96 3.87 3.04 12.68
C LEU A 96 3.74 3.35 11.19
N ILE A 97 4.28 4.48 10.71
CA ILE A 97 4.31 4.81 9.27
C ILE A 97 5.11 3.76 8.51
N ASN A 98 6.29 3.38 9.01
CA ASN A 98 7.14 2.38 8.37
C ASN A 98 6.44 1.01 8.25
N LEU A 99 5.72 0.58 9.27
CA LEU A 99 4.94 -0.66 9.24
C LEU A 99 3.71 -0.53 8.33
N LEU A 100 2.88 0.49 8.54
CA LEU A 100 1.63 0.64 7.78
C LEU A 100 1.87 0.92 6.29
N ALA A 101 3.01 1.51 5.90
CA ALA A 101 3.34 1.71 4.49
C ALA A 101 3.39 0.40 3.68
N VAL A 102 3.68 -0.73 4.32
CA VAL A 102 3.66 -2.05 3.66
C VAL A 102 2.25 -2.42 3.19
N THR A 103 1.20 -1.98 3.91
CA THR A 103 -0.19 -2.26 3.55
C THR A 103 -0.60 -1.64 2.22
N VAL A 104 0.09 -0.58 1.78
CA VAL A 104 -0.15 0.10 0.49
C VAL A 104 -0.15 -0.90 -0.67
N PHE A 105 0.79 -1.85 -0.69
CA PHE A 105 0.87 -2.86 -1.75
C PHE A 105 -0.33 -3.82 -1.70
N PHE A 106 -0.66 -4.33 -0.53
CA PHE A 106 -1.74 -5.31 -0.35
C PHE A 106 -3.09 -4.70 -0.68
N ILE A 107 -3.36 -3.50 -0.16
CA ILE A 107 -4.59 -2.76 -0.44
C ILE A 107 -4.70 -2.42 -1.93
N SER A 108 -3.60 -1.98 -2.56
CA SER A 108 -3.59 -1.61 -3.98
C SER A 108 -3.94 -2.77 -4.90
N TRP A 109 -3.29 -3.93 -4.69
CA TRP A 109 -3.53 -5.12 -5.49
C TRP A 109 -4.93 -5.70 -5.23
N ALA A 110 -5.35 -5.78 -3.95
CA ALA A 110 -6.71 -6.22 -3.60
C ALA A 110 -7.78 -5.28 -4.20
N ASN A 111 -7.54 -3.97 -4.22
CA ASN A 111 -8.45 -3.00 -4.82
C ASN A 111 -8.64 -3.24 -6.32
N VAL A 112 -7.57 -3.47 -7.09
CA VAL A 112 -7.67 -3.79 -8.52
C VAL A 112 -8.45 -5.10 -8.72
N VAL A 113 -8.11 -6.16 -7.98
CA VAL A 113 -8.81 -7.45 -8.08
C VAL A 113 -10.30 -7.28 -7.76
N ARG A 114 -10.62 -6.58 -6.69
CA ARG A 114 -12.00 -6.32 -6.27
C ARG A 114 -12.78 -5.55 -7.31
N THR A 115 -12.29 -4.37 -7.72
CA THR A 115 -13.05 -3.41 -8.54
C THR A 115 -13.06 -3.76 -10.02
N GLN A 116 -12.03 -4.47 -10.51
CA GLN A 116 -11.90 -4.75 -11.94
C GLN A 116 -12.19 -6.21 -12.31
N TYR A 117 -12.28 -7.12 -11.31
CA TYR A 117 -12.54 -8.52 -11.56
C TYR A 117 -13.71 -9.06 -10.74
N LEU A 118 -13.65 -9.00 -9.39
CA LEU A 118 -14.64 -9.66 -8.55
C LEU A 118 -16.05 -9.04 -8.68
N ILE A 119 -16.16 -7.72 -8.55
CA ILE A 119 -17.46 -7.03 -8.61
C ILE A 119 -18.07 -7.11 -10.02
N PRO A 120 -17.34 -6.79 -11.12
CA PRO A 120 -17.91 -6.90 -12.47
C PRO A 120 -18.38 -8.30 -12.84
N LEU A 121 -17.73 -9.35 -12.34
CA LEU A 121 -18.09 -10.74 -12.58
C LEU A 121 -19.02 -11.35 -11.52
N ARG A 122 -19.52 -10.54 -10.57
CA ARG A 122 -20.41 -10.94 -9.48
C ARG A 122 -19.83 -12.08 -8.60
N PHE A 123 -18.51 -12.04 -8.36
CA PHE A 123 -17.85 -12.97 -7.43
C PHE A 123 -17.88 -12.45 -5.99
N ASP A 124 -19.05 -11.93 -5.55
CA ASP A 124 -19.25 -11.31 -4.23
C ASP A 124 -18.88 -12.25 -3.08
N LYS A 125 -19.12 -13.55 -3.24
CA LYS A 125 -18.75 -14.55 -2.22
C LYS A 125 -17.24 -14.59 -1.95
N ILE A 126 -16.39 -14.43 -2.98
CA ILE A 126 -14.94 -14.40 -2.83
C ILE A 126 -14.54 -13.12 -2.08
N TYR A 127 -15.15 -12.00 -2.46
CA TYR A 127 -14.89 -10.72 -1.80
C TYR A 127 -15.27 -10.77 -0.31
N VAL A 128 -16.50 -11.18 0.01
CA VAL A 128 -16.98 -11.30 1.40
C VAL A 128 -16.11 -12.25 2.21
N LEU A 129 -15.80 -13.44 1.66
CA LEU A 129 -14.93 -14.41 2.33
C LEU A 129 -13.56 -13.81 2.65
N SER A 130 -12.94 -13.10 1.71
CA SER A 130 -11.63 -12.48 1.94
C SER A 130 -11.68 -11.45 3.07
N MET A 131 -12.74 -10.64 3.14
CA MET A 131 -12.93 -9.64 4.20
C MET A 131 -13.13 -10.29 5.57
N VAL A 132 -13.93 -11.35 5.65
CA VAL A 132 -14.18 -12.10 6.89
C VAL A 132 -12.87 -12.73 7.40
N LEU A 133 -12.10 -13.38 6.52
CA LEU A 133 -10.81 -13.97 6.89
C LEU A 133 -9.82 -12.91 7.33
N GLY A 134 -9.74 -11.77 6.64
CA GLY A 134 -8.90 -10.64 7.05
C GLY A 134 -9.28 -10.11 8.43
N ALA A 135 -10.58 -9.94 8.70
CA ALA A 135 -11.07 -9.48 10.00
C ALA A 135 -10.74 -10.47 11.14
N LEU A 136 -10.88 -11.77 10.90
CA LEU A 136 -10.51 -12.80 11.88
C LEU A 136 -9.01 -12.79 12.18
N VAL A 137 -8.16 -12.71 11.14
CA VAL A 137 -6.71 -12.62 11.31
C VAL A 137 -6.33 -11.35 12.06
N ASN A 138 -6.94 -10.20 11.69
CA ASN A 138 -6.74 -8.93 12.41
C ASN A 138 -7.07 -9.07 13.89
N PHE A 139 -8.24 -9.64 14.21
CA PHE A 139 -8.69 -9.82 15.57
C PHE A 139 -7.71 -10.68 16.39
N VAL A 140 -7.30 -11.83 15.86
CA VAL A 140 -6.40 -12.77 16.57
C VAL A 140 -5.02 -12.13 16.80
N ILE A 141 -4.45 -11.50 15.76
CA ILE A 141 -3.13 -10.88 15.88
C ILE A 141 -3.17 -9.66 16.80
N ASN A 142 -4.21 -8.84 16.71
CA ASN A 142 -4.38 -7.70 17.62
C ASN A 142 -4.52 -8.15 19.07
N TYR A 143 -5.30 -9.19 19.33
CA TYR A 143 -5.49 -9.73 20.67
C TYR A 143 -4.17 -10.20 21.30
N THR A 144 -3.28 -10.76 20.50
CA THR A 144 -1.99 -11.30 20.99
C THR A 144 -0.88 -10.25 21.03
N LEU A 145 -0.82 -9.34 20.04
CA LEU A 145 0.32 -8.42 19.90
C LEU A 145 0.09 -7.04 20.51
N ILE A 146 -1.14 -6.54 20.62
CA ILE A 146 -1.38 -5.22 21.22
C ILE A 146 -0.90 -5.14 22.66
N PRO A 147 -1.13 -6.15 23.55
CA PRO A 147 -0.65 -6.07 24.93
C PRO A 147 0.87 -5.93 25.07
N GLN A 148 1.63 -6.47 24.10
CA GLN A 148 3.10 -6.49 24.14
C GLN A 148 3.72 -5.31 23.37
N PHE A 149 3.16 -4.97 22.20
CA PHE A 149 3.73 -4.02 21.25
C PHE A 149 2.88 -2.78 21.01
N GLN A 150 1.76 -2.63 21.71
CA GLN A 150 0.88 -1.47 21.65
C GLN A 150 0.48 -1.11 20.19
N GLY A 151 0.69 0.13 19.76
CA GLY A 151 0.38 0.59 18.40
C GLY A 151 1.08 -0.20 17.31
N ASN A 152 2.33 -0.62 17.51
CA ASN A 152 3.06 -1.46 16.56
C ASN A 152 2.41 -2.85 16.43
N GLY A 153 1.89 -3.43 17.52
CA GLY A 153 1.12 -4.67 17.47
C GLY A 153 -0.13 -4.54 16.61
N ALA A 154 -0.87 -3.43 16.73
CA ALA A 154 -2.02 -3.13 15.90
C ALA A 154 -1.63 -2.95 14.42
N ALA A 155 -0.48 -2.33 14.13
CA ALA A 155 0.03 -2.18 12.77
C ALA A 155 0.35 -3.53 12.13
N VAL A 156 1.00 -4.45 12.87
CA VAL A 156 1.25 -5.82 12.39
C VAL A 156 -0.07 -6.57 12.14
N GLY A 157 -1.06 -6.42 13.02
CA GLY A 157 -2.39 -6.98 12.81
C GLY A 157 -3.05 -6.47 11.52
N THR A 158 -2.91 -5.18 11.22
CA THR A 158 -3.41 -4.58 9.99
C THR A 158 -2.67 -5.10 8.76
N ILE A 159 -1.33 -5.21 8.80
CA ILE A 159 -0.53 -5.79 7.73
C ILE A 159 -0.99 -7.21 7.41
N ALA A 160 -1.13 -8.04 8.43
CA ALA A 160 -1.56 -9.43 8.27
C ALA A 160 -2.99 -9.55 7.73
N ALA A 161 -3.90 -8.68 8.16
CA ALA A 161 -5.26 -8.63 7.65
C ALA A 161 -5.31 -8.29 6.15
N GLU A 162 -4.65 -7.20 5.74
CA GLU A 162 -4.61 -6.76 4.36
C GLU A 162 -3.91 -7.78 3.44
N PHE A 163 -2.82 -8.38 3.93
CA PHE A 163 -2.19 -9.50 3.24
C PHE A 163 -3.14 -10.68 3.06
N THR A 164 -3.91 -11.04 4.11
CA THR A 164 -4.90 -12.13 4.06
C THR A 164 -6.01 -11.84 3.07
N VAL A 165 -6.53 -10.61 3.06
CA VAL A 165 -7.54 -10.18 2.08
C VAL A 165 -7.00 -10.34 0.66
N MET A 166 -5.84 -9.76 0.38
CA MET A 166 -5.18 -9.80 -0.93
C MET A 166 -4.92 -11.24 -1.38
N ILE A 167 -4.23 -12.04 -0.56
CA ILE A 167 -3.83 -13.40 -0.95
C ILE A 167 -5.03 -14.32 -1.15
N THR A 168 -6.07 -14.19 -0.33
CA THR A 168 -7.31 -14.96 -0.47
C THR A 168 -7.97 -14.68 -1.83
N GLN A 169 -8.12 -13.40 -2.18
CA GLN A 169 -8.66 -13.03 -3.49
C GLN A 169 -7.82 -13.60 -4.62
N MET A 170 -6.50 -13.41 -4.60
CA MET A 170 -5.60 -13.88 -5.66
C MET A 170 -5.60 -15.42 -5.81
N VAL A 171 -5.56 -16.15 -4.70
CA VAL A 171 -5.56 -17.64 -4.72
C VAL A 171 -6.84 -18.18 -5.30
N LEU A 172 -8.00 -17.62 -4.92
CA LEU A 172 -9.29 -18.09 -5.40
C LEU A 172 -9.56 -17.80 -6.89
N ILE A 173 -8.88 -16.80 -7.47
CA ILE A 173 -9.01 -16.47 -8.90
C ILE A 173 -7.86 -16.99 -9.76
N ARG A 174 -6.81 -17.58 -9.20
CA ARG A 174 -5.55 -17.94 -9.90
C ARG A 174 -5.74 -18.81 -11.16
N HIS A 175 -6.76 -19.66 -11.19
CA HIS A 175 -7.06 -20.50 -12.34
C HIS A 175 -7.85 -19.78 -13.46
N LYS A 176 -8.43 -18.62 -13.15
CA LYS A 176 -9.22 -17.81 -14.09
C LYS A 176 -8.43 -16.61 -14.62
N LEU A 177 -7.53 -16.08 -13.79
CA LEU A 177 -6.70 -14.92 -14.10
C LEU A 177 -5.25 -15.16 -13.62
N PRO A 178 -4.20 -14.96 -14.45
CA PRO A 178 -2.80 -15.18 -14.07
C PRO A 178 -2.27 -14.02 -13.21
N ILE A 179 -2.99 -13.71 -12.11
CA ILE A 179 -2.73 -12.53 -11.28
C ILE A 179 -1.34 -12.53 -10.66
N PHE A 180 -0.84 -13.69 -10.23
CA PHE A 180 0.52 -13.80 -9.67
C PHE A 180 1.60 -13.43 -10.69
N ARG A 181 1.40 -13.79 -11.98
CA ARG A 181 2.30 -13.38 -13.06
C ARG A 181 2.27 -11.87 -13.26
N TYR A 182 1.10 -11.24 -13.19
CA TYR A 182 0.97 -9.80 -13.31
C TYR A 182 1.71 -9.08 -12.17
N CYS A 183 1.54 -9.55 -10.92
CA CYS A 183 2.25 -9.00 -9.78
C CYS A 183 3.77 -9.22 -9.89
N SER A 184 4.23 -10.42 -10.29
CA SER A 184 5.66 -10.72 -10.41
C SER A 184 6.37 -9.83 -11.44
N GLN A 185 5.70 -9.48 -12.53
CA GLN A 185 6.22 -8.55 -13.54
C GLN A 185 6.42 -7.12 -13.02
N THR A 186 5.83 -6.78 -11.87
CA THR A 186 5.96 -5.44 -11.28
C THR A 186 7.02 -5.37 -10.18
N MET A 187 7.66 -6.48 -9.81
CA MET A 187 8.69 -6.53 -8.77
C MET A 187 9.86 -5.54 -8.98
N PRO A 188 10.35 -5.29 -10.21
CA PRO A 188 11.40 -4.30 -10.43
C PRO A 188 11.04 -2.90 -9.93
N TYR A 189 9.78 -2.48 -10.02
CA TYR A 189 9.34 -1.18 -9.51
C TYR A 189 9.43 -1.10 -7.98
N LEU A 190 9.21 -2.21 -7.27
CA LEU A 190 9.41 -2.29 -5.82
C LEU A 190 10.90 -2.14 -5.47
N PHE A 191 11.78 -2.77 -6.25
CA PHE A 191 13.22 -2.66 -6.05
C PHE A 191 13.73 -1.22 -6.29
N ILE A 192 13.23 -0.55 -7.35
CA ILE A 192 13.53 0.87 -7.61
C ILE A 192 13.03 1.74 -6.44
N GLY A 193 11.82 1.47 -5.93
CA GLY A 193 11.28 2.16 -4.75
C GLY A 193 12.15 1.97 -3.52
N PHE A 194 12.65 0.76 -3.28
CA PHE A 194 13.56 0.49 -2.18
C PHE A 194 14.88 1.27 -2.30
N ILE A 195 15.46 1.34 -3.50
CA ILE A 195 16.67 2.16 -3.76
C ILE A 195 16.36 3.63 -3.46
N MET A 196 15.24 4.15 -3.95
CA MET A 196 14.77 5.51 -3.68
C MET A 196 14.70 5.77 -2.16
N GLN A 197 14.07 4.87 -1.41
CA GLN A 197 13.96 4.98 0.05
C GLN A 197 15.32 5.10 0.72
N VAL A 198 16.28 4.23 0.35
CA VAL A 198 17.63 4.24 0.93
C VAL A 198 18.33 5.58 0.67
N VAL A 199 18.29 6.07 -0.57
CA VAL A 199 18.91 7.35 -0.96
C VAL A 199 18.28 8.52 -0.19
N VAL A 200 16.95 8.59 -0.15
CA VAL A 200 16.19 9.66 0.51
C VAL A 200 16.46 9.66 2.01
N ARG A 201 16.43 8.49 2.65
CA ARG A 201 16.68 8.36 4.09
C ARG A 201 18.13 8.70 4.45
N PHE A 202 19.09 8.29 3.64
CA PHE A 202 20.50 8.63 3.82
C PHE A 202 20.73 10.16 3.75
N TYR A 203 20.13 10.80 2.75
CA TYR A 203 20.20 12.27 2.64
C TYR A 203 19.62 12.97 3.89
N GLY A 204 18.46 12.52 4.39
CA GLY A 204 17.85 13.07 5.60
C GLY A 204 18.75 12.97 6.82
N LYS A 205 19.39 11.80 7.01
CA LYS A 205 20.34 11.58 8.13
C LYS A 205 21.57 12.49 8.06
N LEU A 206 22.04 12.84 6.86
CA LEU A 206 23.19 13.74 6.69
C LEU A 206 22.85 15.21 6.98
N ARG A 207 21.63 15.65 6.65
CA ARG A 207 21.23 17.06 6.71
C ARG A 207 20.47 17.43 7.98
N GLY A 208 19.92 16.46 8.68
CA GLY A 208 19.13 16.66 9.90
C GLY A 208 17.73 17.22 9.67
N GLU A 209 17.05 17.51 10.76
CA GLU A 209 15.65 17.92 10.79
C GLU A 209 15.48 19.37 10.34
N SER A 210 14.98 19.56 9.11
CA SER A 210 14.67 20.88 8.55
C SER A 210 13.60 20.75 7.46
N ILE A 211 12.75 21.78 7.31
CA ILE A 211 11.78 21.86 6.22
C ILE A 211 12.49 21.81 4.85
N SER A 212 13.64 22.45 4.70
CA SER A 212 14.43 22.41 3.47
C SER A 212 14.92 20.98 3.18
N THR A 213 15.34 20.22 4.20
CA THR A 213 15.72 18.82 4.08
C THR A 213 14.54 17.98 3.58
N LEU A 214 13.35 18.17 4.16
CA LEU A 214 12.14 17.45 3.75
C LEU A 214 11.76 17.72 2.28
N VAL A 215 11.79 19.01 1.87
CA VAL A 215 11.50 19.38 0.48
C VAL A 215 12.49 18.73 -0.49
N VAL A 216 13.79 18.80 -0.17
CA VAL A 216 14.82 18.17 -1.02
C VAL A 216 14.66 16.64 -1.04
N GLN A 217 14.32 15.99 0.08
CA GLN A 217 14.05 14.55 0.13
C GLN A 217 12.91 14.15 -0.82
N VAL A 218 11.80 14.92 -0.83
CA VAL A 218 10.67 14.67 -1.72
C VAL A 218 11.06 14.81 -3.20
N LEU A 219 11.78 15.90 -3.54
CA LEU A 219 12.25 16.13 -4.92
C LEU A 219 13.27 15.08 -5.36
N LEU A 220 14.22 14.75 -4.51
CA LEU A 220 15.23 13.71 -4.75
C LEU A 220 14.56 12.33 -4.93
N GLY A 221 13.59 12.01 -4.09
CA GLY A 221 12.82 10.77 -4.20
C GLY A 221 12.06 10.68 -5.52
N ALA A 222 11.35 11.74 -5.90
CA ALA A 222 10.64 11.81 -7.17
C ALA A 222 11.60 11.66 -8.36
N LEU A 223 12.76 12.31 -8.33
CA LEU A 223 13.78 12.22 -9.37
C LEU A 223 14.36 10.79 -9.50
N VAL A 224 14.85 10.22 -8.39
CA VAL A 224 15.46 8.87 -8.38
C VAL A 224 14.46 7.82 -8.84
N TYR A 225 13.23 7.88 -8.33
CA TYR A 225 12.18 6.93 -8.71
C TYR A 225 11.79 7.05 -10.18
N SER A 226 11.56 8.27 -10.67
CA SER A 226 11.18 8.51 -12.07
C SER A 226 12.28 8.07 -13.04
N ILE A 227 13.55 8.41 -12.77
CA ILE A 227 14.68 7.96 -13.58
C ILE A 227 14.76 6.43 -13.58
N GLY A 228 14.69 5.79 -12.41
CA GLY A 228 14.72 4.34 -12.29
C GLY A 228 13.60 3.65 -13.09
N CYS A 229 12.36 4.17 -13.01
CA CYS A 229 11.24 3.66 -13.77
C CYS A 229 11.41 3.84 -15.29
N VAL A 230 11.91 5.00 -15.74
CA VAL A 230 12.17 5.27 -17.15
C VAL A 230 13.29 4.37 -17.70
N VAL A 231 14.40 4.24 -16.98
CA VAL A 231 15.51 3.34 -17.36
C VAL A 231 15.02 1.90 -17.48
N TYR A 232 14.25 1.44 -16.47
CA TYR A 232 13.69 0.09 -16.53
C TYR A 232 12.74 -0.10 -17.71
N PHE A 233 11.87 0.88 -17.99
CA PHE A 233 10.94 0.83 -19.12
C PHE A 233 11.68 0.74 -20.47
N ILE A 234 12.76 1.51 -20.66
CA ILE A 234 13.58 1.47 -21.88
C ILE A 234 14.30 0.12 -22.04
N LEU A 235 14.83 -0.44 -20.93
CA LEU A 235 15.57 -1.70 -20.95
C LEU A 235 14.68 -2.93 -21.10
N SER A 236 13.45 -2.89 -20.56
CA SER A 236 12.51 -4.02 -20.64
C SER A 236 11.83 -4.17 -22.00
N LYS A 237 11.95 -3.16 -22.89
CA LYS A 237 11.25 -3.12 -24.19
C LYS A 237 9.73 -3.33 -24.10
N ASP A 238 9.15 -3.04 -22.94
CA ASP A 238 7.71 -3.14 -22.65
C ASP A 238 6.94 -1.87 -23.03
#